data_3ca71f920d3e3c4fa7341a883d991ed0
#
_entry.id   3ca71f920d3e3c4fa7341a883d991ed0
#
_cell.length_a   1.000
_cell.length_b   1.000
_cell.length_c   1.000
_cell.angle_alpha   90.00
_cell.angle_beta   90.00
_cell.angle_gamma   90.00
#
_symmetry.space_group_name_H-M   'P 1'
#
loop_
_entity.id
_entity.type
_entity.pdbx_description
1 polymer ?
#
loop_
_entity_poly.entity_id
_entity_poly.type
_entity_poly.pdbx_seq_one_letter_code
_entity_poly.pdbx_strand_id
1 'polypeptide(L)'
;MINKTFTVEKANRFIAENKHLVNTQYKPEEHFSAEIGWINDPNGFVYFRGEYHLFYQFYPYNSVWGPMHWGHAKSKDLVTWEHLPVALAPDQDYDRNGCFSGSAIVKDDRLWLMYTGHIEEETGVRQVQNMAFSDDGIHFEKIEQNPVATGADLPDELIAADFRDPKLFEKDGRYYSVVAAKHKDNVGCIVLLGSDNLVEWQFESIFLKGVE
;
A
#
# COMPACT_ATOMS: atom_id res chain seq x y z
N MET A 1 -17.09 3.22 -11.76
CA MET A 1 -16.47 4.13 -12.79
C MET A 1 -15.02 4.31 -12.39
N ILE A 2 -14.06 4.12 -13.30
CA ILE A 2 -12.63 4.34 -13.01
C ILE A 2 -12.42 5.82 -12.68
N ASN A 3 -11.86 6.12 -11.52
CA ASN A 3 -11.49 7.49 -11.14
C ASN A 3 -10.28 7.93 -11.97
N LYS A 4 -10.50 8.66 -13.06
CA LYS A 4 -9.42 9.13 -13.94
C LYS A 4 -8.70 10.39 -13.44
N THR A 5 -8.96 10.83 -12.21
CA THR A 5 -8.35 12.04 -11.66
C THR A 5 -6.88 11.78 -11.34
N PHE A 6 -6.56 10.66 -10.70
CA PHE A 6 -5.22 10.25 -10.35
C PHE A 6 -4.86 8.96 -11.08
N THR A 7 -3.77 8.95 -11.83
CA THR A 7 -3.20 7.74 -12.46
C THR A 7 -1.69 7.75 -12.30
N VAL A 8 -1.06 6.59 -12.42
CA VAL A 8 0.40 6.43 -12.38
C VAL A 8 1.07 7.33 -13.41
N GLU A 9 0.55 7.38 -14.64
CA GLU A 9 1.12 8.21 -15.72
C GLU A 9 1.04 9.70 -15.41
N LYS A 10 -0.09 10.15 -14.84
CA LYS A 10 -0.25 11.57 -14.44
C LYS A 10 0.68 11.94 -13.31
N ALA A 11 0.84 11.06 -12.32
CA ALA A 11 1.75 11.27 -11.21
C ALA A 11 3.21 11.37 -11.70
N ASN A 12 3.65 10.42 -12.51
CA ASN A 12 5.00 10.41 -13.08
C ASN A 12 5.28 11.64 -13.96
N ARG A 13 4.31 12.05 -14.77
CA ARG A 13 4.41 13.28 -15.58
C ARG A 13 4.56 14.51 -14.69
N PHE A 14 3.71 14.64 -13.67
CA PHE A 14 3.77 15.77 -12.74
C PHE A 14 5.11 15.84 -12.03
N ILE A 15 5.66 14.71 -11.57
CA ILE A 15 6.98 14.64 -10.94
C ILE A 15 8.06 15.12 -11.93
N ALA A 16 8.07 14.59 -13.15
CA ALA A 16 9.06 14.94 -14.16
C ALA A 16 9.05 16.45 -14.50
N GLU A 17 7.86 17.04 -14.57
CA GLU A 17 7.66 18.45 -14.92
C GLU A 17 7.95 19.41 -13.78
N ASN A 18 7.90 18.97 -12.49
CA ASN A 18 7.91 19.89 -11.35
C ASN A 18 9.03 19.65 -10.32
N LYS A 19 9.69 18.48 -10.29
CA LYS A 19 10.72 18.17 -9.28
C LYS A 19 11.89 19.15 -9.25
N HIS A 20 12.20 19.79 -10.38
CA HIS A 20 13.26 20.81 -10.47
C HIS A 20 12.91 22.13 -9.76
N LEU A 21 11.64 22.35 -9.40
CA LEU A 21 11.15 23.52 -8.67
C LEU A 21 11.28 23.37 -7.14
N VAL A 22 11.60 22.17 -6.66
CA VAL A 22 11.71 21.89 -5.22
C VAL A 22 12.93 22.63 -4.65
N ASN A 23 12.71 23.40 -3.58
CA ASN A 23 13.82 24.00 -2.82
C ASN A 23 14.56 22.90 -2.03
N THR A 24 15.80 22.63 -2.42
CA THR A 24 16.63 21.57 -1.83
C THR A 24 17.48 22.04 -0.65
N GLN A 25 17.38 23.30 -0.21
CA GLN A 25 18.21 23.87 0.87
C GLN A 25 18.17 23.05 2.17
N TYR A 26 17.00 22.43 2.47
CA TYR A 26 16.79 21.64 3.68
C TYR A 26 16.55 20.15 3.38
N LYS A 27 16.76 19.73 2.13
CA LYS A 27 16.61 18.33 1.76
C LYS A 27 17.75 17.52 2.39
N PRO A 28 17.46 16.42 3.12
CA PRO A 28 18.51 15.58 3.69
C PRO A 28 19.36 14.95 2.57
N GLU A 29 20.68 14.91 2.78
CA GLU A 29 21.63 14.29 1.84
C GLU A 29 21.81 12.78 2.13
N GLU A 30 21.74 12.39 3.42
CA GLU A 30 22.03 11.04 3.88
C GLU A 30 20.76 10.20 4.20
N HIS A 31 19.58 10.82 4.17
CA HIS A 31 18.32 10.14 4.43
C HIS A 31 17.45 10.11 3.18
N PHE A 32 16.79 8.97 2.97
CA PHE A 32 15.81 8.85 1.88
C PHE A 32 14.71 9.90 2.02
N SER A 33 14.40 10.59 0.92
CA SER A 33 13.30 11.55 0.82
C SER A 33 12.69 11.51 -0.56
N ALA A 34 11.40 11.80 -0.68
CA ALA A 34 10.74 11.89 -1.99
C ALA A 34 11.36 13.02 -2.86
N GLU A 35 11.27 12.90 -4.17
CA GLU A 35 11.76 13.93 -5.11
C GLU A 35 10.94 15.23 -5.00
N ILE A 36 9.64 15.12 -4.69
CA ILE A 36 8.67 16.22 -4.60
C ILE A 36 7.50 15.79 -3.69
N GLY A 37 6.73 16.73 -3.20
CA GLY A 37 5.43 16.49 -2.57
C GLY A 37 5.51 16.00 -1.12
N TRP A 38 4.54 15.18 -0.72
CA TRP A 38 4.38 14.63 0.63
C TRP A 38 4.85 13.19 0.69
N ILE A 39 5.52 12.81 1.77
CA ILE A 39 5.92 11.44 2.09
C ILE A 39 5.62 11.14 3.56
N ASN A 40 5.16 9.91 3.86
CA ASN A 40 5.03 9.39 5.23
C ASN A 40 5.47 7.93 5.32
N ASP A 41 4.58 6.97 5.59
CA ASP A 41 4.92 5.59 5.95
C ASP A 41 5.78 4.88 4.90
N PRO A 42 6.85 4.17 5.31
CA PRO A 42 7.50 3.20 4.44
C PRO A 42 6.59 1.99 4.25
N ASN A 43 6.50 1.50 3.02
CA ASN A 43 5.67 0.37 2.62
C ASN A 43 6.50 -0.67 1.87
N GLY A 44 6.05 -1.91 1.86
CA GLY A 44 6.49 -2.93 0.91
C GLY A 44 7.99 -3.16 0.83
N PHE A 45 8.73 -2.92 1.94
CA PHE A 45 10.18 -3.14 1.94
C PHE A 45 10.51 -4.61 1.68
N VAL A 46 11.24 -4.88 0.60
CA VAL A 46 11.47 -6.25 0.12
C VAL A 46 12.77 -6.35 -0.71
N TYR A 47 13.41 -7.51 -0.69
CA TYR A 47 14.53 -7.82 -1.57
C TYR A 47 14.03 -8.60 -2.79
N PHE A 48 14.29 -8.08 -3.98
CA PHE A 48 13.84 -8.66 -5.24
C PHE A 48 14.93 -8.53 -6.31
N ARG A 49 15.30 -9.65 -6.95
CA ARG A 49 16.27 -9.72 -8.05
C ARG A 49 17.58 -8.97 -7.81
N GLY A 50 18.12 -9.07 -6.59
CA GLY A 50 19.43 -8.50 -6.26
C GLY A 50 19.41 -7.06 -5.77
N GLU A 51 18.23 -6.44 -5.61
CA GLU A 51 18.05 -5.08 -5.14
C GLU A 51 17.00 -5.01 -4.01
N TYR A 52 17.15 -4.05 -3.10
CA TYR A 52 16.14 -3.72 -2.10
C TYR A 52 15.15 -2.76 -2.72
N HIS A 53 13.87 -3.04 -2.60
CA HIS A 53 12.79 -2.16 -3.01
C HIS A 53 12.12 -1.56 -1.79
N LEU A 54 11.92 -0.25 -1.82
CA LEU A 54 11.21 0.53 -0.82
C LEU A 54 10.04 1.23 -1.50
N PHE A 55 8.84 0.97 -1.02
CA PHE A 55 7.67 1.76 -1.36
C PHE A 55 7.36 2.70 -0.21
N TYR A 56 6.57 3.72 -0.46
CA TYR A 56 6.21 4.69 0.56
C TYR A 56 4.91 5.41 0.23
N GLN A 57 4.18 5.82 1.26
CA GLN A 57 3.01 6.68 1.11
C GLN A 57 3.44 7.99 0.48
N PHE A 58 2.80 8.40 -0.59
CA PHE A 58 3.25 9.49 -1.42
C PHE A 58 2.09 10.29 -2.01
N TYR A 59 2.17 11.63 -1.90
CA TYR A 59 1.29 12.53 -2.63
C TYR A 59 2.13 13.51 -3.44
N PRO A 60 2.28 13.31 -4.77
CA PRO A 60 3.23 14.10 -5.58
C PRO A 60 2.81 15.54 -5.79
N TYR A 61 1.53 15.87 -5.71
CA TYR A 61 0.98 17.14 -6.18
C TYR A 61 1.05 18.29 -5.18
N ASN A 62 1.34 18.03 -3.90
CA ASN A 62 1.44 19.06 -2.87
C ASN A 62 2.30 18.56 -1.70
N SER A 63 2.82 19.50 -0.89
CA SER A 63 3.57 19.24 0.35
C SER A 63 2.68 19.02 1.58
N VAL A 64 1.39 18.86 1.39
CA VAL A 64 0.40 18.46 2.41
C VAL A 64 -0.20 17.13 2.06
N TRP A 65 -0.78 16.44 3.06
CA TRP A 65 -1.46 15.17 2.87
C TRP A 65 -2.58 15.28 1.81
N GLY A 66 -2.74 14.24 1.00
CA GLY A 66 -3.75 14.16 -0.05
C GLY A 66 -4.03 12.70 -0.44
N PRO A 67 -4.76 12.43 -1.51
CA PRO A 67 -5.00 11.05 -1.96
C PRO A 67 -3.71 10.30 -2.23
N MET A 68 -3.37 9.38 -1.30
CA MET A 68 -2.08 8.70 -1.29
C MET A 68 -1.88 7.81 -2.52
N HIS A 69 -0.70 7.90 -3.07
CA HIS A 69 -0.08 7.00 -4.03
C HIS A 69 0.98 6.15 -3.31
N TRP A 70 1.52 5.15 -3.97
CA TRP A 70 2.77 4.54 -3.54
C TRP A 70 3.91 5.03 -4.41
N GLY A 71 4.81 5.83 -3.82
CA GLY A 71 6.11 6.10 -4.39
C GLY A 71 6.98 4.85 -4.32
N HIS A 72 8.04 4.80 -5.13
CA HIS A 72 8.89 3.62 -5.26
C HIS A 72 10.35 4.03 -5.44
N ALA A 73 11.24 3.31 -4.77
CA ALA A 73 12.67 3.43 -4.93
C ALA A 73 13.35 2.07 -4.75
N LYS A 74 14.57 1.93 -5.30
CA LYS A 74 15.40 0.74 -5.14
C LYS A 74 16.81 1.08 -4.73
N SER A 75 17.51 0.12 -4.11
CA SER A 75 18.89 0.26 -3.65
C SER A 75 19.61 -1.08 -3.68
N LYS A 76 20.93 -1.05 -3.91
CA LYS A 76 21.81 -2.22 -3.77
C LYS A 76 22.47 -2.30 -2.39
N ASP A 77 22.59 -1.17 -1.70
CA ASP A 77 23.42 -1.00 -0.51
C ASP A 77 22.65 -0.42 0.70
N LEU A 78 21.35 -0.07 0.53
CA LEU A 78 20.49 0.57 1.52
C LEU A 78 20.91 2.01 1.87
N VAL A 79 21.90 2.55 1.18
CA VAL A 79 22.42 3.91 1.39
C VAL A 79 22.08 4.79 0.19
N THR A 80 22.38 4.29 -1.01
CA THR A 80 22.11 4.99 -2.27
C THR A 80 20.80 4.49 -2.87
N TRP A 81 19.86 5.39 -3.10
CA TRP A 81 18.53 5.06 -3.61
C TRP A 81 18.28 5.64 -4.99
N GLU A 82 17.76 4.82 -5.88
CA GLU A 82 17.25 5.21 -7.19
C GLU A 82 15.72 5.35 -7.12
N HIS A 83 15.19 6.53 -7.43
CA HIS A 83 13.74 6.72 -7.55
C HIS A 83 13.22 6.05 -8.83
N LEU A 84 12.14 5.31 -8.69
CA LEU A 84 11.44 4.61 -9.75
C LEU A 84 10.08 5.27 -10.03
N PRO A 85 9.39 4.91 -11.12
CA PRO A 85 8.02 5.34 -11.34
C PRO A 85 7.12 5.03 -10.16
N VAL A 86 6.09 5.85 -9.95
CA VAL A 86 5.03 5.61 -8.97
C VAL A 86 4.45 4.22 -9.18
N ALA A 87 4.39 3.42 -8.12
CA ALA A 87 3.93 2.04 -8.20
C ALA A 87 2.40 1.94 -8.24
N LEU A 88 1.69 2.69 -7.39
CA LEU A 88 0.23 2.68 -7.28
C LEU A 88 -0.32 4.10 -7.25
N ALA A 89 -1.44 4.31 -7.91
CA ALA A 89 -2.25 5.53 -7.85
C ALA A 89 -3.70 5.19 -7.47
N PRO A 90 -4.46 6.09 -6.81
CA PRO A 90 -5.84 5.86 -6.41
C PRO A 90 -6.79 6.06 -7.59
N ASP A 91 -6.78 5.14 -8.55
CA ASP A 91 -7.48 5.22 -9.83
C ASP A 91 -8.69 4.29 -9.95
N GLN A 92 -8.97 3.50 -8.92
CA GLN A 92 -10.10 2.58 -8.87
C GLN A 92 -11.16 3.03 -7.84
N ASP A 93 -12.40 2.53 -7.97
CA ASP A 93 -13.48 2.86 -7.03
C ASP A 93 -13.17 2.38 -5.59
N TYR A 94 -12.41 1.29 -5.47
CA TYR A 94 -12.05 0.71 -4.17
C TYR A 94 -10.83 1.36 -3.49
N ASP A 95 -10.18 2.33 -4.13
CA ASP A 95 -9.07 3.09 -3.56
C ASP A 95 -9.12 4.59 -3.92
N ARG A 96 -10.28 5.11 -4.35
CA ARG A 96 -10.44 6.44 -4.94
C ARG A 96 -9.99 7.61 -4.08
N ASN A 97 -9.88 7.43 -2.76
CA ASN A 97 -9.41 8.43 -1.82
C ASN A 97 -7.98 8.16 -1.31
N GLY A 98 -7.36 7.04 -1.75
CA GLY A 98 -5.96 6.74 -1.45
C GLY A 98 -5.63 5.25 -1.51
N CYS A 99 -4.42 4.95 -2.01
CA CYS A 99 -3.74 3.68 -1.80
C CYS A 99 -2.98 3.79 -0.47
N PHE A 100 -3.58 3.30 0.62
CA PHE A 100 -3.00 3.37 1.96
C PHE A 100 -1.95 2.29 2.19
N SER A 101 -1.33 2.29 3.36
CA SER A 101 -0.18 1.47 3.69
C SER A 101 -0.41 -0.03 3.53
N GLY A 102 0.67 -0.76 3.38
CA GLY A 102 0.69 -2.19 3.17
C GLY A 102 2.10 -2.77 3.03
N SER A 103 2.22 -3.93 2.43
CA SER A 103 3.47 -4.68 2.38
C SER A 103 3.66 -5.40 1.04
N ALA A 104 4.86 -5.98 0.87
CA ALA A 104 5.24 -6.75 -0.31
C ALA A 104 5.70 -8.17 0.06
N ILE A 105 5.60 -9.07 -0.91
CA ILE A 105 6.15 -10.43 -0.89
C ILE A 105 6.57 -10.84 -2.29
N VAL A 106 7.57 -11.73 -2.38
CA VAL A 106 7.98 -12.32 -3.65
C VAL A 106 7.40 -13.72 -3.78
N LYS A 107 6.76 -14.00 -4.91
CA LYS A 107 6.24 -15.33 -5.26
C LYS A 107 6.45 -15.60 -6.75
N ASP A 108 7.04 -16.75 -7.09
CA ASP A 108 7.25 -17.20 -8.48
C ASP A 108 7.97 -16.16 -9.35
N ASP A 109 9.07 -15.57 -8.81
CA ASP A 109 9.87 -14.49 -9.45
C ASP A 109 9.04 -13.25 -9.82
N ARG A 110 7.93 -13.03 -9.15
CA ARG A 110 7.02 -11.89 -9.27
C ARG A 110 6.94 -11.14 -7.96
N LEU A 111 6.90 -9.82 -8.02
CA LEU A 111 6.77 -8.97 -6.84
C LEU A 111 5.29 -8.64 -6.62
N TRP A 112 4.76 -9.03 -5.47
CA TRP A 112 3.37 -8.81 -5.08
C TRP A 112 3.27 -7.75 -3.98
N LEU A 113 2.27 -6.89 -4.08
CA LEU A 113 1.92 -5.88 -3.08
C LEU A 113 0.51 -6.16 -2.56
N MET A 114 0.34 -6.06 -1.23
CA MET A 114 -0.98 -5.94 -0.61
C MET A 114 -1.08 -4.57 0.03
N TYR A 115 -2.16 -3.85 -0.25
CA TYR A 115 -2.37 -2.49 0.22
C TYR A 115 -3.81 -2.23 0.60
N THR A 116 -4.03 -1.23 1.45
CA THR A 116 -5.37 -0.81 1.83
C THR A 116 -5.91 0.24 0.85
N GLY A 117 -7.06 -0.04 0.25
CA GLY A 117 -7.85 0.95 -0.47
C GLY A 117 -8.68 1.76 0.49
N HIS A 118 -8.53 3.08 0.45
CA HIS A 118 -9.26 4.02 1.30
C HIS A 118 -10.39 4.69 0.51
N ILE A 119 -11.59 4.67 1.10
CA ILE A 119 -12.81 5.17 0.48
C ILE A 119 -13.55 6.03 1.48
N GLU A 120 -13.80 7.29 1.12
CA GLU A 120 -14.64 8.21 1.87
C GLU A 120 -16.01 8.30 1.19
N GLU A 121 -17.06 8.12 1.98
CA GLU A 121 -18.46 8.16 1.57
C GLU A 121 -19.26 9.04 2.53
N GLU A 122 -20.43 9.48 2.13
CA GLU A 122 -21.34 10.25 3.03
C GLU A 122 -21.69 9.48 4.31
N THR A 123 -21.67 8.16 4.25
CA THR A 123 -21.97 7.25 5.36
C THR A 123 -20.75 6.95 6.25
N GLY A 124 -19.56 7.45 5.92
CA GLY A 124 -18.32 7.25 6.65
C GLY A 124 -17.17 6.70 5.81
N VAL A 125 -16.15 6.19 6.49
CA VAL A 125 -14.96 5.61 5.89
C VAL A 125 -15.12 4.11 5.71
N ARG A 126 -14.66 3.60 4.58
CA ARG A 126 -14.52 2.17 4.30
C ARG A 126 -13.10 1.87 3.85
N GLN A 127 -12.53 0.80 4.40
CA GLN A 127 -11.20 0.32 4.07
C GLN A 127 -11.27 -1.14 3.62
N VAL A 128 -10.57 -1.44 2.53
CA VAL A 128 -10.57 -2.77 1.89
C VAL A 128 -9.14 -3.16 1.52
N GLN A 129 -8.85 -4.47 1.45
CA GLN A 129 -7.53 -4.93 1.08
C GLN A 129 -7.49 -5.27 -0.41
N ASN A 130 -6.41 -4.89 -1.06
CA ASN A 130 -6.21 -5.03 -2.50
C ASN A 130 -4.84 -5.62 -2.79
N MET A 131 -4.73 -6.29 -3.95
CA MET A 131 -3.49 -6.85 -4.45
C MET A 131 -3.06 -6.18 -5.76
N ALA A 132 -1.76 -6.03 -5.92
CA ALA A 132 -1.13 -5.68 -7.18
C ALA A 132 0.13 -6.53 -7.37
N PHE A 133 0.60 -6.69 -8.60
CA PHE A 133 1.82 -7.42 -8.89
C PHE A 133 2.66 -6.75 -9.97
N SER A 134 3.92 -7.14 -10.04
CA SER A 134 4.86 -6.73 -11.08
C SER A 134 5.73 -7.90 -11.51
N ASP A 135 5.88 -8.08 -12.83
CA ASP A 135 6.79 -9.05 -13.42
C ASP A 135 8.22 -8.50 -13.55
N ASP A 136 8.37 -7.19 -13.62
CA ASP A 136 9.68 -6.52 -13.80
C ASP A 136 10.20 -5.82 -12.53
N GLY A 137 9.37 -5.75 -11.49
CA GLY A 137 9.66 -5.03 -10.24
C GLY A 137 9.53 -3.51 -10.35
N ILE A 138 9.04 -2.98 -11.47
CA ILE A 138 8.95 -1.53 -11.74
C ILE A 138 7.51 -1.11 -12.03
N HIS A 139 6.82 -1.83 -12.92
CA HIS A 139 5.45 -1.54 -13.33
C HIS A 139 4.48 -2.49 -12.64
N PHE A 140 3.49 -1.94 -11.95
CA PHE A 140 2.54 -2.70 -11.15
C PHE A 140 1.15 -2.69 -11.79
N GLU A 141 0.51 -3.86 -11.76
CA GLU A 141 -0.85 -4.07 -12.22
C GLU A 141 -1.73 -4.49 -11.03
N LYS A 142 -2.86 -3.82 -10.84
CA LYS A 142 -3.89 -4.20 -9.86
C LYS A 142 -4.65 -5.40 -10.40
N ILE A 143 -4.86 -6.43 -9.58
CA ILE A 143 -5.58 -7.62 -10.03
C ILE A 143 -7.08 -7.34 -10.23
N GLU A 144 -7.72 -8.08 -11.13
CA GLU A 144 -9.15 -7.93 -11.44
C GLU A 144 -10.07 -8.29 -10.26
N GLN A 145 -9.61 -9.18 -9.38
CA GLN A 145 -10.36 -9.66 -8.22
C GLN A 145 -10.44 -8.65 -7.06
N ASN A 146 -9.78 -7.50 -7.18
CA ASN A 146 -9.84 -6.47 -6.12
C ASN A 146 -11.25 -5.91 -5.92
N PRO A 147 -11.64 -5.63 -4.67
CA PRO A 147 -10.90 -5.88 -3.43
C PRO A 147 -10.91 -7.36 -3.03
N VAL A 148 -9.77 -7.85 -2.49
CA VAL A 148 -9.59 -9.25 -2.09
C VAL A 148 -10.05 -9.55 -0.66
N ALA A 149 -10.22 -8.54 0.17
CA ALA A 149 -10.86 -8.63 1.48
C ALA A 149 -11.54 -7.31 1.85
N THR A 150 -12.74 -7.41 2.41
CA THR A 150 -13.61 -6.28 2.75
C THR A 150 -14.16 -6.42 4.17
N GLY A 151 -14.89 -5.43 4.65
CA GLY A 151 -15.62 -5.52 5.91
C GLY A 151 -16.69 -6.63 5.94
N ALA A 152 -17.19 -7.08 4.78
CA ALA A 152 -18.16 -8.17 4.70
C ALA A 152 -17.55 -9.55 4.99
N ASP A 153 -16.23 -9.66 4.89
CA ASP A 153 -15.48 -10.89 5.16
C ASP A 153 -15.09 -11.01 6.65
N LEU A 154 -15.32 -9.94 7.41
CA LEU A 154 -14.97 -9.88 8.83
C LEU A 154 -16.15 -10.27 9.72
N PRO A 155 -15.88 -10.83 10.93
CA PRO A 155 -16.90 -10.99 11.95
C PRO A 155 -17.59 -9.68 12.33
N ASP A 156 -18.87 -9.76 12.68
CA ASP A 156 -19.71 -8.60 13.02
C ASP A 156 -19.17 -7.74 14.17
N GLU A 157 -18.35 -8.29 15.04
CA GLU A 157 -17.71 -7.56 16.14
C GLU A 157 -16.60 -6.60 15.70
N LEU A 158 -16.13 -6.64 14.45
CA LEU A 158 -15.08 -5.78 13.90
C LEU A 158 -15.65 -4.57 13.16
N ILE A 159 -14.89 -3.47 13.17
CA ILE A 159 -15.23 -2.20 12.52
C ILE A 159 -14.45 -2.08 11.22
N ALA A 160 -15.14 -2.17 10.07
CA ALA A 160 -14.53 -2.14 8.75
C ALA A 160 -13.83 -0.81 8.40
N ALA A 161 -14.18 0.29 9.07
CA ALA A 161 -13.53 1.60 8.88
C ALA A 161 -12.08 1.65 9.38
N ASP A 162 -11.68 0.70 10.22
CA ASP A 162 -10.34 0.59 10.82
C ASP A 162 -9.59 -0.67 10.35
N PHE A 163 -9.97 -1.25 9.21
CA PHE A 163 -9.38 -2.46 8.64
C PHE A 163 -8.28 -2.11 7.64
N ARG A 164 -6.99 -1.97 8.12
CA ARG A 164 -5.89 -1.45 7.29
C ARG A 164 -4.51 -1.98 7.66
N ASP A 165 -3.52 -1.56 6.87
CA ASP A 165 -2.08 -1.79 7.04
C ASP A 165 -1.70 -3.28 7.04
N PRO A 166 -2.00 -4.02 5.93
CA PRO A 166 -1.74 -5.44 5.83
C PRO A 166 -0.24 -5.76 5.78
N LYS A 167 0.19 -6.76 6.55
CA LYS A 167 1.54 -7.33 6.48
C LYS A 167 1.49 -8.76 5.98
N LEU A 168 1.99 -8.97 4.77
CA LEU A 168 2.13 -10.29 4.13
C LEU A 168 3.28 -11.10 4.72
N PHE A 169 3.09 -12.42 4.83
CA PHE A 169 4.14 -13.40 5.07
C PHE A 169 3.74 -14.77 4.52
N GLU A 170 4.72 -15.63 4.31
CA GLU A 170 4.53 -17.02 3.93
C GLU A 170 4.90 -17.92 5.12
N LYS A 171 4.12 -18.97 5.31
CA LYS A 171 4.42 -20.02 6.26
C LYS A 171 3.90 -21.36 5.76
N ASP A 172 4.77 -22.37 5.75
CA ASP A 172 4.44 -23.75 5.37
C ASP A 172 3.78 -23.88 3.99
N GLY A 173 4.21 -23.02 3.03
CA GLY A 173 3.71 -23.01 1.64
C GLY A 173 2.36 -22.31 1.46
N ARG A 174 1.83 -21.66 2.49
CA ARG A 174 0.61 -20.86 2.45
C ARG A 174 0.89 -19.40 2.78
N TYR A 175 0.14 -18.48 2.20
CA TYR A 175 0.28 -17.05 2.41
C TYR A 175 -0.69 -16.56 3.46
N TYR A 176 -0.22 -15.62 4.26
CA TYR A 176 -0.99 -14.98 5.31
C TYR A 176 -0.82 -13.48 5.27
N SER A 177 -1.82 -12.77 5.77
CA SER A 177 -1.72 -11.34 6.06
C SER A 177 -2.25 -11.06 7.45
N VAL A 178 -1.48 -10.36 8.28
CA VAL A 178 -1.99 -9.74 9.49
C VAL A 178 -2.40 -8.31 9.17
N VAL A 179 -3.61 -7.93 9.59
CA VAL A 179 -4.20 -6.63 9.27
C VAL A 179 -4.71 -6.00 10.56
N ALA A 180 -4.39 -4.71 10.77
CA ALA A 180 -4.94 -3.97 11.90
C ALA A 180 -6.45 -3.80 11.74
N ALA A 181 -7.17 -3.94 12.83
CA ALA A 181 -8.61 -3.75 12.90
C ALA A 181 -9.02 -3.18 14.27
N LYS A 182 -10.27 -2.78 14.39
CA LYS A 182 -10.85 -2.31 15.64
C LYS A 182 -12.07 -3.14 16.01
N HIS A 183 -12.14 -3.57 17.25
CA HIS A 183 -13.28 -4.27 17.81
C HIS A 183 -14.33 -3.28 18.34
N LYS A 184 -15.61 -3.66 18.33
CA LYS A 184 -16.73 -2.84 18.84
C LYS A 184 -16.59 -2.49 20.31
N ASP A 185 -15.85 -3.26 21.11
CA ASP A 185 -15.48 -2.94 22.51
C ASP A 185 -14.48 -1.76 22.59
N ASN A 186 -14.19 -1.09 21.47
CA ASN A 186 -13.26 0.04 21.36
C ASN A 186 -11.78 -0.31 21.64
N VAL A 187 -11.40 -1.55 21.45
CA VAL A 187 -10.01 -2.02 21.54
C VAL A 187 -9.42 -2.34 20.16
N GLY A 188 -8.11 -2.10 20.00
CA GLY A 188 -7.40 -2.50 18.79
C GLY A 188 -7.26 -4.02 18.72
N CYS A 189 -7.29 -4.56 17.52
CA CYS A 189 -7.02 -5.97 17.27
C CYS A 189 -6.26 -6.17 15.95
N ILE A 190 -5.71 -7.37 15.80
CA ILE A 190 -5.08 -7.84 14.58
C ILE A 190 -5.89 -9.02 14.08
N VAL A 191 -6.32 -8.98 12.83
CA VAL A 191 -6.94 -10.11 12.16
C VAL A 191 -5.92 -10.86 11.32
N LEU A 192 -6.12 -12.16 11.17
CA LEU A 192 -5.35 -13.03 10.29
C LEU A 192 -6.22 -13.38 9.08
N LEU A 193 -5.70 -13.11 7.90
CA LEU A 193 -6.22 -13.59 6.63
C LEU A 193 -5.30 -14.69 6.08
N GLY A 194 -5.85 -15.65 5.35
CA GLY A 194 -5.11 -16.73 4.70
C GLY A 194 -5.42 -16.84 3.22
N SER A 195 -4.43 -17.26 2.42
CA SER A 195 -4.54 -17.47 0.98
C SER A 195 -3.57 -18.56 0.50
N ASP A 196 -3.98 -19.36 -0.48
CA ASP A 196 -3.11 -20.34 -1.12
C ASP A 196 -2.42 -19.77 -2.39
N ASN A 197 -2.90 -18.63 -2.91
CA ASN A 197 -2.49 -18.13 -4.23
C ASN A 197 -2.23 -16.62 -4.31
N LEU A 198 -2.39 -15.85 -3.22
CA LEU A 198 -2.34 -14.37 -3.13
C LEU A 198 -3.51 -13.63 -3.82
N VAL A 199 -4.48 -14.35 -4.35
CA VAL A 199 -5.64 -13.77 -5.07
C VAL A 199 -6.93 -13.97 -4.26
N GLU A 200 -7.15 -15.17 -3.77
CA GLU A 200 -8.31 -15.53 -2.97
C GLU A 200 -7.92 -15.53 -1.49
N TRP A 201 -8.54 -14.64 -0.72
CA TRP A 201 -8.27 -14.45 0.70
C TRP A 201 -9.49 -14.78 1.54
N GLN A 202 -9.25 -15.34 2.72
CA GLN A 202 -10.31 -15.66 3.68
C GLN A 202 -9.89 -15.24 5.09
N PHE A 203 -10.88 -14.84 5.90
CA PHE A 203 -10.69 -14.60 7.31
C PHE A 203 -10.39 -15.91 8.04
N GLU A 204 -9.31 -15.95 8.81
CA GLU A 204 -8.92 -17.11 9.62
C GLU A 204 -9.31 -16.93 11.10
N SER A 205 -8.93 -15.79 11.68
CA SER A 205 -9.16 -15.52 13.09
C SER A 205 -8.91 -14.06 13.47
N ILE A 206 -9.39 -13.65 14.63
CA ILE A 206 -8.82 -12.54 15.37
C ILE A 206 -7.55 -13.06 16.04
N PHE A 207 -6.39 -12.72 15.45
CA PHE A 207 -5.09 -13.22 15.86
C PHE A 207 -4.64 -12.63 17.20
N LEU A 208 -4.93 -11.35 17.42
CA LEU A 208 -4.64 -10.65 18.66
C LEU A 208 -5.75 -9.64 18.95
N LYS A 209 -6.20 -9.58 20.21
CA LYS A 209 -7.12 -8.54 20.69
C LYS A 209 -6.48 -7.85 21.89
N GLY A 210 -6.48 -6.53 21.88
CA GLY A 210 -6.04 -5.72 23.01
C GLY A 210 -6.90 -5.97 24.25
N VAL A 211 -6.34 -5.69 25.41
CA VAL A 211 -7.08 -5.63 26.69
C VAL A 211 -7.27 -4.17 27.07
N GLU A 212 -8.36 -3.89 27.81
CA GLU A 212 -8.60 -2.56 28.40
C GLU A 212 -7.55 -2.21 29.46
#